data_a250337c13d69c11f707143dcf9536c6
#
_entry.id   a250337c13d69c11f707143dcf9536c6
#
_cell.length_a   1.000
_cell.length_b   1.000
_cell.length_c   1.000
_cell.angle_alpha   90.00
_cell.angle_beta   90.00
_cell.angle_gamma   90.00
#
_symmetry.space_group_name_H-M   'P 1'
#
loop_
_entity.id
_entity.type
_entity.pdbx_description
1 polymer ?
#
loop_
_entity_poly.entity_id
_entity_poly.type
_entity_poly.pdbx_seq_one_letter_code
_entity_poly.pdbx_strand_id
1 'polypeptide(L)'
;KKKKNEAESPRLDPLMRALKALHSAGAPETMTEEELEHLFRDAIREMTPMLDRLAALSTQADNNEADRETAFYIGLLARMLLSAVIEGDRADTAAFMDGVEPPVFPEDMRPIWAERLAFMEKKLAAFPRKTPIDLARQTISDTCAAGAAGSGGVYRLNVPTGGGKTLASLRFALTHAAKRNCSRIIFTAPLLSILDQNAHVIRDYMGDDTLILEHHSNLAETKEAPERLQELELLTASWSAPIIITTLVQLLNTCFSGRTSAIRRFHALCGSVIVIDEVQTVPGKMLTLFNLTVNFLSEICGVTIVLCSATQPCLEVVDHPLRRQPVDLVPQQKALWDIFKRTDIQNAGCARLEELPQIVMGALSSCDSLLVVCNTKKEAAFLFELLQAANCRCFHLSAAMCVQHRRETLQALQSALDKPSADRQRVVCVSTQVIEAGVDISFQRVIRFS
;
A
#
# COMPACT_ATOMS: atom_id res chain seq x y z
N LYS A 1 54.99 7.79 -2.74
CA LYS A 1 54.36 8.06 -4.05
C LYS A 1 53.07 7.25 -4.07
N LYS A 2 51.97 7.87 -3.64
CA LYS A 2 50.60 7.30 -3.71
C LYS A 2 50.18 7.29 -5.17
N LYS A 3 49.93 6.11 -5.73
CA LYS A 3 49.15 5.97 -6.98
C LYS A 3 47.78 6.56 -6.70
N LYS A 4 47.38 7.63 -7.43
CA LYS A 4 46.00 8.04 -7.57
C LYS A 4 45.25 6.81 -8.07
N ASN A 5 44.22 6.36 -7.33
CA ASN A 5 43.20 5.46 -7.86
C ASN A 5 42.52 6.20 -9.01
N GLU A 6 42.85 5.84 -10.23
CA GLU A 6 42.00 6.06 -11.37
C GLU A 6 40.68 5.38 -11.04
N ALA A 7 39.59 6.13 -10.98
CA ALA A 7 38.26 5.58 -10.90
C ALA A 7 38.15 4.54 -12.03
N GLU A 8 37.89 3.28 -11.69
CA GLU A 8 37.72 2.22 -12.69
C GLU A 8 36.61 2.63 -13.64
N SER A 9 36.97 2.98 -14.85
CA SER A 9 36.02 3.22 -15.92
C SER A 9 35.18 1.95 -16.13
N PRO A 10 33.88 2.05 -16.39
CA PRO A 10 33.05 0.89 -16.70
C PRO A 10 33.70 0.02 -17.78
N ARG A 11 33.84 -1.28 -17.51
CA ARG A 11 34.60 -2.17 -18.39
C ARG A 11 33.70 -2.72 -19.48
N LEU A 12 34.01 -2.38 -20.73
CA LEU A 12 33.36 -2.93 -21.93
C LEU A 12 33.77 -4.41 -22.18
N ASP A 13 34.90 -4.85 -21.68
CA ASP A 13 35.48 -6.19 -21.94
C ASP A 13 34.53 -7.38 -21.71
N PRO A 14 33.67 -7.42 -20.66
CA PRO A 14 32.75 -8.52 -20.48
C PRO A 14 31.72 -8.61 -21.62
N LEU A 15 31.21 -7.45 -22.09
CA LEU A 15 30.21 -7.37 -23.17
C LEU A 15 30.84 -7.77 -24.51
N MET A 16 32.05 -7.30 -24.80
CA MET A 16 32.81 -7.69 -26.00
C MET A 16 33.13 -9.19 -26.02
N ARG A 17 33.44 -9.79 -24.87
CA ARG A 17 33.64 -11.24 -24.76
C ARG A 17 32.33 -12.01 -25.01
N ALA A 18 31.21 -11.52 -24.48
CA ALA A 18 29.91 -12.14 -24.69
C ALA A 18 29.48 -12.07 -26.18
N LEU A 19 29.68 -10.91 -26.82
CA LEU A 19 29.40 -10.75 -28.26
C LEU A 19 30.22 -11.71 -29.11
N LYS A 20 31.54 -11.80 -28.86
CA LYS A 20 32.43 -12.75 -29.56
C LYS A 20 32.02 -14.21 -29.33
N ALA A 21 31.57 -14.55 -28.11
CA ALA A 21 31.09 -15.89 -27.81
C ALA A 21 29.80 -16.23 -28.58
N LEU A 22 28.86 -15.29 -28.72
CA LEU A 22 27.63 -15.44 -29.49
C LEU A 22 27.92 -15.63 -30.97
N HIS A 23 28.78 -14.80 -31.55
CA HIS A 23 29.20 -14.94 -32.96
C HIS A 23 29.91 -16.29 -33.21
N SER A 24 30.77 -16.72 -32.28
CA SER A 24 31.47 -18.02 -32.37
C SER A 24 30.50 -19.22 -32.23
N ALA A 25 29.37 -19.05 -31.57
CA ALA A 25 28.33 -20.05 -31.44
C ALA A 25 27.37 -20.11 -32.66
N GLY A 26 27.65 -19.31 -33.70
CA GLY A 26 26.83 -19.29 -34.92
C GLY A 26 25.58 -18.43 -34.86
N ALA A 27 25.50 -17.54 -33.86
CA ALA A 27 24.45 -16.51 -33.85
C ALA A 27 24.65 -15.57 -35.06
N PRO A 28 23.56 -15.12 -35.71
CA PRO A 28 23.68 -14.15 -36.81
C PRO A 28 24.39 -12.91 -36.32
N GLU A 29 25.23 -12.28 -37.13
CA GLU A 29 25.88 -11.01 -36.83
C GLU A 29 24.82 -9.91 -36.78
N THR A 30 24.22 -9.77 -35.61
CA THR A 30 23.20 -8.75 -35.33
C THR A 30 23.79 -7.40 -34.92
N MET A 31 25.09 -7.38 -34.55
CA MET A 31 25.79 -6.20 -34.06
C MET A 31 27.30 -6.32 -34.24
N THR A 32 27.94 -5.26 -34.68
CA THR A 32 29.39 -5.15 -34.77
C THR A 32 30.00 -4.73 -33.44
N GLU A 33 31.33 -4.91 -33.27
CA GLU A 33 32.04 -4.42 -32.06
C GLU A 33 31.95 -2.89 -31.93
N GLU A 34 31.99 -2.16 -33.05
CA GLU A 34 31.89 -0.69 -33.06
C GLU A 34 30.51 -0.21 -32.64
N GLU A 35 29.45 -0.85 -33.11
CA GLU A 35 28.08 -0.56 -32.70
C GLU A 35 27.87 -0.84 -31.21
N LEU A 36 28.39 -1.94 -30.68
CA LEU A 36 28.33 -2.24 -29.25
C LEU A 36 29.06 -1.19 -28.44
N GLU A 37 30.27 -0.76 -28.87
CA GLU A 37 31.02 0.28 -28.18
C GLU A 37 30.29 1.61 -28.19
N HIS A 38 29.65 1.99 -29.30
CA HIS A 38 28.84 3.19 -29.41
C HIS A 38 27.65 3.16 -28.46
N LEU A 39 26.87 2.08 -28.48
CA LEU A 39 25.73 1.89 -27.59
C LEU A 39 26.11 1.92 -26.11
N PHE A 40 27.27 1.31 -25.77
CA PHE A 40 27.76 1.32 -24.42
C PHE A 40 28.16 2.73 -23.94
N ARG A 41 28.81 3.51 -24.78
CA ARG A 41 29.14 4.92 -24.49
C ARG A 41 27.88 5.78 -24.34
N ASP A 42 26.88 5.55 -25.18
CA ASP A 42 25.59 6.25 -25.07
C ASP A 42 24.88 5.88 -23.78
N ALA A 43 24.81 4.60 -23.44
CA ALA A 43 24.24 4.15 -22.17
C ALA A 43 24.93 4.77 -20.94
N ILE A 44 26.26 4.85 -20.94
CA ILE A 44 27.01 5.53 -19.86
C ILE A 44 26.61 7.01 -19.79
N ARG A 45 26.54 7.70 -20.93
CA ARG A 45 26.17 9.12 -20.99
C ARG A 45 24.77 9.35 -20.45
N GLU A 46 23.81 8.49 -20.80
CA GLU A 46 22.42 8.56 -20.34
C GLU A 46 22.28 8.23 -18.84
N MET A 47 23.08 7.27 -18.35
CA MET A 47 23.07 6.85 -16.95
C MET A 47 23.77 7.84 -16.00
N THR A 48 24.75 8.62 -16.49
CA THR A 48 25.55 9.51 -15.66
C THR A 48 24.70 10.48 -14.81
N PRO A 49 23.69 11.20 -15.35
CA PRO A 49 22.88 12.10 -14.54
C PRO A 49 22.10 11.38 -13.44
N MET A 50 21.69 10.13 -13.67
CA MET A 50 20.99 9.32 -12.68
C MET A 50 21.95 8.86 -11.58
N LEU A 51 23.16 8.45 -11.92
CA LEU A 51 24.22 8.08 -10.96
C LEU A 51 24.65 9.28 -10.11
N ASP A 52 24.76 10.46 -10.70
CA ASP A 52 25.04 11.71 -9.97
C ASP A 52 23.94 12.03 -8.95
N ARG A 53 22.68 11.84 -9.32
CA ARG A 53 21.54 12.01 -8.40
C ARG A 53 21.57 10.97 -7.28
N LEU A 54 21.92 9.71 -7.56
CA LEU A 54 22.11 8.68 -6.53
C LEU A 54 23.23 9.02 -5.57
N ALA A 55 24.36 9.48 -6.08
CA ALA A 55 25.48 9.92 -5.26
C ALA A 55 25.07 11.10 -4.35
N ALA A 56 24.38 12.09 -4.90
CA ALA A 56 23.84 13.22 -4.14
C ALA A 56 22.83 12.80 -3.06
N LEU A 57 22.06 11.75 -3.30
CA LEU A 57 21.10 11.21 -2.33
C LEU A 57 21.80 10.56 -1.13
N SER A 58 22.97 9.97 -1.32
CA SER A 58 23.73 9.27 -0.28
C SER A 58 24.67 10.19 0.54
N THR A 59 25.09 11.33 0.01
CA THR A 59 26.09 12.22 0.65
C THR A 59 25.64 12.90 1.94
N GLN A 60 24.38 12.74 2.35
CA GLN A 60 23.84 13.29 3.60
C GLN A 60 24.06 12.38 4.82
N ALA A 61 24.63 11.19 4.63
CA ALA A 61 24.99 10.26 5.70
C ALA A 61 26.46 10.38 6.10
N ASP A 62 26.83 9.86 7.29
CA ASP A 62 28.24 9.73 7.68
C ASP A 62 29.00 8.84 6.70
N ASN A 63 30.29 9.08 6.50
CA ASN A 63 31.11 8.45 5.44
C ASN A 63 30.96 6.92 5.32
N ASN A 64 30.89 6.19 6.43
CA ASN A 64 30.72 4.72 6.41
C ASN A 64 29.29 4.27 6.05
N GLU A 65 28.29 5.08 6.35
CA GLU A 65 26.90 4.80 6.02
C GLU A 65 26.54 5.26 4.61
N ALA A 66 27.18 6.34 4.11
CA ALA A 66 27.02 6.82 2.74
C ALA A 66 27.37 5.74 1.71
N ASP A 67 28.44 4.97 1.94
CA ASP A 67 28.85 3.88 1.05
C ASP A 67 27.77 2.75 1.03
N ARG A 68 27.21 2.43 2.19
CA ARG A 68 26.13 1.42 2.31
C ARG A 68 24.84 1.87 1.65
N GLU A 69 24.43 3.12 1.87
CA GLU A 69 23.27 3.71 1.20
C GLU A 69 23.45 3.74 -0.31
N THR A 70 24.65 4.16 -0.78
CA THR A 70 24.97 4.17 -2.21
C THR A 70 24.86 2.78 -2.81
N ALA A 71 25.43 1.77 -2.16
CA ALA A 71 25.32 0.38 -2.61
C ALA A 71 23.89 -0.11 -2.64
N PHE A 72 23.05 0.27 -1.66
CA PHE A 72 21.64 -0.05 -1.63
C PHE A 72 20.88 0.58 -2.81
N TYR A 73 21.10 1.88 -3.05
CA TYR A 73 20.47 2.59 -4.16
C TYR A 73 20.90 2.07 -5.53
N ILE A 74 22.19 1.73 -5.70
CA ILE A 74 22.69 1.06 -6.92
C ILE A 74 21.99 -0.30 -7.10
N GLY A 75 21.79 -1.06 -6.01
CA GLY A 75 21.04 -2.30 -6.04
C GLY A 75 19.59 -2.14 -6.51
N LEU A 76 18.89 -1.09 -6.05
CA LEU A 76 17.53 -0.77 -6.51
C LEU A 76 17.52 -0.29 -7.98
N LEU A 77 18.52 0.50 -8.39
CA LEU A 77 18.68 0.92 -9.79
C LEU A 77 18.90 -0.29 -10.70
N ALA A 78 19.81 -1.18 -10.35
CA ALA A 78 20.04 -2.42 -11.08
C ALA A 78 18.77 -3.28 -11.18
N ARG A 79 17.99 -3.33 -10.08
CA ARG A 79 16.70 -4.02 -10.06
C ARG A 79 15.68 -3.38 -11.01
N MET A 80 15.62 -2.05 -11.06
CA MET A 80 14.74 -1.31 -11.97
C MET A 80 15.08 -1.62 -13.43
N LEU A 81 16.36 -1.56 -13.79
CA LEU A 81 16.84 -1.88 -15.15
C LEU A 81 16.56 -3.33 -15.51
N LEU A 82 16.86 -4.27 -14.59
CA LEU A 82 16.56 -5.69 -14.77
C LEU A 82 15.05 -5.95 -14.95
N SER A 83 14.21 -5.21 -14.21
CA SER A 83 12.76 -5.28 -14.35
C SER A 83 12.29 -4.90 -15.76
N ALA A 84 12.85 -3.82 -16.32
CA ALA A 84 12.52 -3.38 -17.69
C ALA A 84 12.98 -4.40 -18.74
N VAL A 85 14.17 -4.98 -18.58
CA VAL A 85 14.68 -6.00 -19.48
C VAL A 85 13.81 -7.27 -19.45
N ILE A 86 13.47 -7.75 -18.24
CA ILE A 86 12.60 -8.94 -18.09
C ILE A 86 11.23 -8.68 -18.68
N GLU A 87 10.66 -7.48 -18.50
CA GLU A 87 9.35 -7.14 -19.06
C GLU A 87 9.41 -7.11 -20.57
N GLY A 88 10.43 -6.47 -21.17
CA GLY A 88 10.62 -6.43 -22.62
C GLY A 88 10.77 -7.84 -23.23
N ASP A 89 11.65 -8.66 -22.66
CA ASP A 89 11.86 -10.07 -23.09
C ASP A 89 10.56 -10.89 -23.03
N ARG A 90 9.81 -10.77 -21.94
CA ARG A 90 8.55 -11.50 -21.77
C ARG A 90 7.44 -11.01 -22.70
N ALA A 91 7.36 -9.70 -22.90
CA ALA A 91 6.39 -9.09 -23.80
C ALA A 91 6.65 -9.49 -25.24
N ASP A 92 7.91 -9.43 -25.69
CA ASP A 92 8.33 -9.86 -27.03
C ASP A 92 8.07 -11.36 -27.26
N THR A 93 8.42 -12.20 -26.27
CA THR A 93 8.17 -13.65 -26.33
C THR A 93 6.67 -13.94 -26.45
N ALA A 94 5.81 -13.27 -25.67
CA ALA A 94 4.35 -13.46 -25.72
C ALA A 94 3.78 -13.01 -27.07
N ALA A 95 4.24 -11.87 -27.59
CA ALA A 95 3.83 -11.38 -28.91
C ALA A 95 4.20 -12.38 -30.01
N PHE A 96 5.41 -12.95 -29.95
CA PHE A 96 5.88 -13.90 -30.93
C PHE A 96 5.17 -15.27 -30.86
N MET A 97 5.01 -15.81 -29.64
CA MET A 97 4.49 -17.18 -29.44
C MET A 97 2.97 -17.25 -29.50
N ASP A 98 2.28 -16.30 -28.93
CA ASP A 98 0.83 -16.31 -28.69
C ASP A 98 0.09 -15.29 -29.57
N GLY A 99 0.80 -14.44 -30.32
CA GLY A 99 0.21 -13.34 -31.09
C GLY A 99 -0.48 -12.30 -30.24
N VAL A 100 -0.16 -12.25 -28.94
CA VAL A 100 -0.75 -11.32 -27.98
C VAL A 100 0.14 -10.09 -27.88
N GLU A 101 -0.32 -8.98 -28.41
CA GLU A 101 0.38 -7.71 -28.19
C GLU A 101 0.31 -7.30 -26.73
N PRO A 102 1.44 -6.91 -26.11
CA PRO A 102 1.43 -6.42 -24.74
C PRO A 102 0.57 -5.16 -24.63
N PRO A 103 -0.14 -4.96 -23.50
CA PRO A 103 -0.94 -3.77 -23.30
C PRO A 103 -0.03 -2.53 -23.36
N VAL A 104 -0.26 -1.68 -24.35
CA VAL A 104 0.47 -0.41 -24.51
C VAL A 104 -0.23 0.65 -23.68
N PHE A 105 0.49 1.18 -22.68
CA PHE A 105 0.02 2.36 -21.97
C PHE A 105 0.16 3.59 -22.87
N PRO A 106 -0.87 4.46 -22.93
CA PRO A 106 -0.73 5.73 -23.59
C PRO A 106 0.42 6.55 -22.95
N GLU A 107 1.22 7.24 -23.76
CA GLU A 107 2.24 8.16 -23.24
C GLU A 107 1.60 9.29 -22.41
N ASP A 108 0.40 9.70 -22.79
CA ASP A 108 -0.40 10.67 -22.06
C ASP A 108 -1.59 10.01 -21.37
N MET A 109 -1.43 9.76 -20.07
CA MET A 109 -2.46 9.21 -19.19
C MET A 109 -3.44 10.27 -18.65
N ARG A 110 -3.16 11.55 -18.83
CA ARG A 110 -3.97 12.65 -18.28
C ARG A 110 -5.45 12.59 -18.67
N PRO A 111 -5.83 12.26 -19.93
CA PRO A 111 -7.24 12.17 -20.30
C PRO A 111 -8.00 11.10 -19.48
N ILE A 112 -7.38 9.94 -19.27
CA ILE A 112 -7.96 8.85 -18.46
C ILE A 112 -8.17 9.31 -17.02
N TRP A 113 -7.13 9.93 -16.43
CA TRP A 113 -7.23 10.41 -15.05
C TRP A 113 -8.25 11.54 -14.90
N ALA A 114 -8.32 12.45 -15.86
CA ALA A 114 -9.29 13.56 -15.85
C ALA A 114 -10.74 13.04 -15.95
N GLU A 115 -11.00 12.05 -16.78
CA GLU A 115 -12.32 11.41 -16.91
C GLU A 115 -12.74 10.73 -15.60
N ARG A 116 -11.84 9.95 -15.00
CA ARG A 116 -12.12 9.25 -13.73
C ARG A 116 -12.29 10.24 -12.58
N LEU A 117 -11.48 11.31 -12.55
CA LEU A 117 -11.66 12.39 -11.58
C LEU A 117 -13.04 13.06 -11.74
N ALA A 118 -13.46 13.38 -12.96
CA ALA A 118 -14.78 13.98 -13.19
C ALA A 118 -15.92 13.05 -12.74
N PHE A 119 -15.81 11.75 -12.96
CA PHE A 119 -16.76 10.77 -12.47
C PHE A 119 -16.83 10.76 -10.92
N MET A 120 -15.67 10.73 -10.27
CA MET A 120 -15.56 10.80 -8.81
C MET A 120 -16.17 12.11 -8.25
N GLU A 121 -15.84 13.26 -8.83
CA GLU A 121 -16.35 14.57 -8.39
C GLU A 121 -17.88 14.64 -8.47
N LYS A 122 -18.48 14.08 -9.52
CA LYS A 122 -19.94 13.96 -9.63
C LYS A 122 -20.56 13.18 -8.48
N LYS A 123 -19.94 12.06 -8.07
CA LYS A 123 -20.39 11.27 -6.91
C LYS A 123 -20.20 12.01 -5.59
N LEU A 124 -19.05 12.66 -5.40
CA LEU A 124 -18.76 13.45 -4.21
C LEU A 124 -19.72 14.63 -4.03
N ALA A 125 -20.13 15.26 -5.13
CA ALA A 125 -21.11 16.35 -5.09
C ALA A 125 -22.50 15.93 -4.58
N ALA A 126 -22.84 14.64 -4.69
CA ALA A 126 -24.10 14.09 -4.22
C ALA A 126 -24.13 13.78 -2.70
N PHE A 127 -22.98 13.87 -2.02
CA PHE A 127 -22.94 13.62 -0.58
C PHE A 127 -23.71 14.66 0.23
N PRO A 128 -24.42 14.22 1.28
CA PRO A 128 -25.10 15.12 2.19
C PRO A 128 -24.08 15.99 2.94
N ARG A 129 -24.42 17.26 3.15
CA ARG A 129 -23.59 18.23 3.88
C ARG A 129 -24.38 18.75 5.07
N LYS A 130 -24.90 17.82 5.89
CA LYS A 130 -25.88 18.15 6.94
C LYS A 130 -25.26 18.15 8.33
N THR A 131 -24.28 17.30 8.57
CA THR A 131 -23.67 17.14 9.90
C THR A 131 -22.27 17.77 9.97
N PRO A 132 -21.78 18.14 11.15
CA PRO A 132 -20.39 18.59 11.32
C PRO A 132 -19.36 17.58 10.77
N ILE A 133 -19.64 16.27 10.86
CA ILE A 133 -18.80 15.21 10.34
C ILE A 133 -18.77 15.24 8.79
N ASP A 134 -19.91 15.47 8.15
CA ASP A 134 -19.97 15.58 6.68
C ASP A 134 -19.13 16.75 6.19
N LEU A 135 -19.26 17.92 6.84
CA LEU A 135 -18.51 19.11 6.51
C LEU A 135 -16.99 18.91 6.76
N ALA A 136 -16.63 18.25 7.85
CA ALA A 136 -15.24 17.93 8.15
C ALA A 136 -14.63 17.00 7.11
N ARG A 137 -15.34 15.94 6.69
CA ARG A 137 -14.92 15.04 5.62
C ARG A 137 -14.74 15.76 4.29
N GLN A 138 -15.64 16.67 3.97
CA GLN A 138 -15.53 17.48 2.78
C GLN A 138 -14.29 18.37 2.84
N THR A 139 -14.06 19.09 3.95
CA THR A 139 -12.87 19.93 4.15
C THR A 139 -11.59 19.13 3.97
N ILE A 140 -11.50 17.91 4.55
CA ILE A 140 -10.36 17.01 4.39
C ILE A 140 -10.16 16.68 2.89
N SER A 141 -11.22 16.27 2.21
CA SER A 141 -11.18 15.89 0.80
C SER A 141 -10.79 17.06 -0.11
N ASP A 142 -11.33 18.25 0.12
CA ASP A 142 -11.03 19.46 -0.66
C ASP A 142 -9.58 19.92 -0.44
N THR A 143 -9.09 19.84 0.81
CA THR A 143 -7.69 20.17 1.15
C THR A 143 -6.72 19.20 0.47
N CYS A 144 -7.04 17.89 0.46
CA CYS A 144 -6.25 16.89 -0.26
C CYS A 144 -6.20 17.18 -1.78
N ALA A 145 -7.33 17.49 -2.41
CA ALA A 145 -7.39 17.84 -3.83
C ALA A 145 -6.58 19.11 -4.15
N ALA A 146 -6.65 20.12 -3.28
CA ALA A 146 -5.85 21.34 -3.42
C ALA A 146 -4.34 21.04 -3.32
N GLY A 147 -3.93 20.19 -2.36
CA GLY A 147 -2.54 19.77 -2.17
C GLY A 147 -1.96 18.99 -3.37
N ALA A 148 -2.82 18.39 -4.20
CA ALA A 148 -2.40 17.66 -5.40
C ALA A 148 -1.76 18.52 -6.52
N ALA A 149 -1.78 19.84 -6.38
CA ALA A 149 -1.06 20.75 -7.28
C ALA A 149 0.46 20.80 -7.03
N GLY A 150 0.91 20.27 -5.88
CA GLY A 150 2.31 20.27 -5.49
C GLY A 150 3.22 19.45 -6.40
N SER A 151 4.52 19.53 -6.16
CA SER A 151 5.53 18.69 -6.82
C SER A 151 5.39 17.23 -6.41
N GLY A 152 6.00 16.30 -7.16
CA GLY A 152 6.18 14.93 -6.70
C GLY A 152 6.99 14.87 -5.40
N GLY A 153 6.93 13.76 -4.68
CA GLY A 153 7.62 13.54 -3.42
C GLY A 153 6.80 12.76 -2.42
N VAL A 154 7.02 13.00 -1.14
CA VAL A 154 6.33 12.29 -0.05
C VAL A 154 5.30 13.20 0.62
N TYR A 155 4.10 12.70 0.76
CA TYR A 155 2.98 13.38 1.41
C TYR A 155 2.48 12.58 2.60
N ARG A 156 1.93 13.23 3.60
CA ARG A 156 1.24 12.60 4.74
C ARG A 156 -0.24 12.95 4.72
N LEU A 157 -1.07 11.94 4.85
CA LEU A 157 -2.49 12.09 5.12
C LEU A 157 -2.78 11.60 6.53
N ASN A 158 -2.68 12.52 7.48
CA ASN A 158 -2.93 12.27 8.89
C ASN A 158 -4.31 12.80 9.26
N VAL A 159 -5.30 11.92 9.29
CA VAL A 159 -6.69 12.25 9.63
C VAL A 159 -7.29 11.19 10.55
N PRO A 160 -8.23 11.57 11.42
CA PRO A 160 -8.84 10.63 12.36
C PRO A 160 -9.56 9.48 11.65
N THR A 161 -9.76 8.39 12.38
CA THR A 161 -10.60 7.28 11.93
C THR A 161 -12.02 7.78 11.61
N GLY A 162 -12.55 7.41 10.46
CA GLY A 162 -13.84 7.90 9.97
C GLY A 162 -13.76 9.25 9.24
N GLY A 163 -12.56 9.86 9.13
CA GLY A 163 -12.33 11.10 8.39
C GLY A 163 -12.36 10.98 6.87
N GLY A 164 -12.61 9.78 6.31
CA GLY A 164 -12.72 9.57 4.86
C GLY A 164 -11.35 9.41 4.16
N LYS A 165 -10.34 8.82 4.83
CA LYS A 165 -8.98 8.62 4.29
C LYS A 165 -8.96 8.06 2.87
N THR A 166 -9.68 6.96 2.62
CA THR A 166 -9.68 6.26 1.33
C THR A 166 -10.13 7.17 0.17
N LEU A 167 -11.25 7.88 0.36
CA LEU A 167 -11.75 8.80 -0.69
C LEU A 167 -10.89 10.05 -0.84
N ALA A 168 -10.39 10.61 0.26
CA ALA A 168 -9.51 11.78 0.21
C ALA A 168 -8.17 11.45 -0.49
N SER A 169 -7.57 10.28 -0.21
CA SER A 169 -6.34 9.84 -0.86
C SER A 169 -6.56 9.46 -2.33
N LEU A 170 -7.70 8.85 -2.69
CA LEU A 170 -8.06 8.57 -4.08
C LEU A 170 -8.23 9.88 -4.87
N ARG A 171 -8.95 10.86 -4.31
CA ARG A 171 -9.15 12.17 -4.94
C ARG A 171 -7.84 12.92 -5.14
N PHE A 172 -6.95 12.89 -4.13
CA PHE A 172 -5.59 13.41 -4.26
C PHE A 172 -4.86 12.70 -5.40
N ALA A 173 -4.83 11.35 -5.40
CA ALA A 173 -4.08 10.56 -6.37
C ALA A 173 -4.55 10.83 -7.81
N LEU A 174 -5.86 10.84 -8.06
CA LEU A 174 -6.42 11.16 -9.38
C LEU A 174 -6.10 12.57 -9.82
N THR A 175 -6.27 13.55 -8.92
CA THR A 175 -5.97 14.96 -9.23
C THR A 175 -4.49 15.16 -9.54
N HIS A 176 -3.62 14.53 -8.76
CA HIS A 176 -2.17 14.60 -8.95
C HIS A 176 -1.74 13.88 -10.23
N ALA A 177 -2.28 12.68 -10.48
CA ALA A 177 -1.99 11.91 -11.68
C ALA A 177 -2.42 12.63 -12.95
N ALA A 178 -3.60 13.27 -12.97
CA ALA A 178 -4.07 14.09 -14.08
C ALA A 178 -3.18 15.30 -14.35
N LYS A 179 -2.63 15.93 -13.30
CA LYS A 179 -1.75 17.10 -13.46
C LYS A 179 -0.33 16.76 -13.88
N ARG A 180 0.20 15.62 -13.38
CA ARG A 180 1.60 15.26 -13.52
C ARG A 180 1.85 14.17 -14.56
N ASN A 181 0.83 13.71 -15.24
CA ASN A 181 0.91 12.58 -16.17
C ASN A 181 1.50 11.32 -15.53
N CYS A 182 1.00 10.95 -14.33
CA CYS A 182 1.49 9.74 -13.69
C CYS A 182 1.03 8.50 -14.45
N SER A 183 1.93 7.52 -14.56
CA SER A 183 1.68 6.27 -15.29
C SER A 183 0.61 5.40 -14.63
N ARG A 184 0.61 5.35 -13.29
CA ARG A 184 -0.26 4.45 -12.50
C ARG A 184 -0.61 5.06 -11.15
N ILE A 185 -1.67 4.52 -10.55
CA ILE A 185 -2.01 4.74 -9.15
C ILE A 185 -2.00 3.39 -8.45
N ILE A 186 -1.23 3.26 -7.37
CA ILE A 186 -1.05 2.01 -6.62
C ILE A 186 -1.54 2.22 -5.20
N PHE A 187 -2.58 1.47 -4.79
CA PHE A 187 -3.07 1.46 -3.41
C PHE A 187 -2.56 0.24 -2.67
N THR A 188 -2.00 0.45 -1.48
CA THR A 188 -1.58 -0.64 -0.62
C THR A 188 -2.24 -0.59 0.74
N ALA A 189 -2.62 -1.77 1.26
CA ALA A 189 -3.13 -1.93 2.61
C ALA A 189 -2.41 -3.09 3.33
N PRO A 190 -2.31 -3.07 4.66
CA PRO A 190 -1.57 -4.11 5.39
C PRO A 190 -2.31 -5.44 5.49
N LEU A 191 -3.64 -5.42 5.44
CA LEU A 191 -4.50 -6.59 5.63
C LEU A 191 -5.46 -6.76 4.47
N LEU A 192 -5.76 -8.02 4.13
CA LEU A 192 -6.69 -8.35 3.04
C LEU A 192 -8.09 -7.79 3.26
N SER A 193 -8.60 -7.81 4.50
CA SER A 193 -9.93 -7.25 4.81
C SER A 193 -10.04 -5.75 4.56
N ILE A 194 -8.97 -4.98 4.85
CA ILE A 194 -8.91 -3.55 4.54
C ILE A 194 -8.76 -3.37 3.03
N LEU A 195 -7.97 -4.22 2.39
CA LEU A 195 -7.77 -4.18 0.94
C LEU A 195 -9.09 -4.39 0.20
N ASP A 196 -9.86 -5.44 0.56
CA ASP A 196 -11.16 -5.74 -0.03
C ASP A 196 -12.15 -4.56 0.14
N GLN A 197 -12.17 -3.95 1.34
CA GLN A 197 -13.00 -2.76 1.59
C GLN A 197 -12.57 -1.56 0.75
N ASN A 198 -11.27 -1.29 0.69
CA ASN A 198 -10.72 -0.20 -0.12
C ASN A 198 -10.96 -0.45 -1.62
N ALA A 199 -10.79 -1.70 -2.08
CA ALA A 199 -11.04 -2.10 -3.46
C ALA A 199 -12.50 -1.84 -3.87
N HIS A 200 -13.44 -2.21 -3.01
CA HIS A 200 -14.86 -1.95 -3.26
C HIS A 200 -15.15 -0.45 -3.39
N VAL A 201 -14.62 0.36 -2.48
CA VAL A 201 -14.77 1.82 -2.55
C VAL A 201 -14.11 2.39 -3.81
N ILE A 202 -12.88 1.98 -4.14
CA ILE A 202 -12.17 2.47 -5.32
C ILE A 202 -12.95 2.12 -6.59
N ARG A 203 -13.43 0.87 -6.75
CA ARG A 203 -14.25 0.45 -7.90
C ARG A 203 -15.49 1.31 -8.06
N ASP A 204 -16.22 1.52 -6.96
CA ASP A 204 -17.43 2.34 -6.98
C ASP A 204 -17.14 3.78 -7.46
N TYR A 205 -16.04 4.40 -7.03
CA TYR A 205 -15.70 5.77 -7.39
C TYR A 205 -14.91 5.91 -8.69
N MET A 206 -14.38 4.82 -9.23
CA MET A 206 -13.74 4.81 -10.56
C MET A 206 -14.75 4.57 -11.68
N GLY A 207 -15.78 3.73 -11.45
CA GLY A 207 -16.84 3.43 -12.40
C GLY A 207 -16.39 2.70 -13.67
N ASP A 208 -15.17 2.15 -13.66
CA ASP A 208 -14.61 1.35 -14.75
C ASP A 208 -13.65 0.31 -14.16
N ASP A 209 -14.13 -0.92 -14.07
CA ASP A 209 -13.39 -2.05 -13.48
C ASP A 209 -12.25 -2.55 -14.39
N THR A 210 -12.27 -2.22 -15.68
CA THR A 210 -11.22 -2.64 -16.63
C THR A 210 -9.88 -1.96 -16.36
N LEU A 211 -9.89 -0.81 -15.67
CA LEU A 211 -8.69 -0.09 -15.27
C LEU A 211 -8.05 -0.62 -13.99
N ILE A 212 -8.72 -1.53 -13.26
CA ILE A 212 -8.36 -1.91 -11.89
C ILE A 212 -7.88 -3.36 -11.84
N LEU A 213 -6.66 -3.53 -11.37
CA LEU A 213 -6.06 -4.82 -11.04
C LEU A 213 -5.95 -4.98 -9.53
N GLU A 214 -6.59 -6.00 -8.98
CA GLU A 214 -6.32 -6.46 -7.62
C GLU A 214 -5.22 -7.53 -7.63
N HIS A 215 -4.21 -7.38 -6.78
CA HIS A 215 -3.13 -8.35 -6.65
C HIS A 215 -2.87 -8.70 -5.19
N HIS A 216 -3.44 -9.80 -4.75
CA HIS A 216 -3.24 -10.38 -3.42
C HIS A 216 -3.38 -11.91 -3.44
N SER A 217 -3.08 -12.57 -2.32
CA SER A 217 -3.00 -14.05 -2.24
C SER A 217 -4.34 -14.78 -2.45
N ASN A 218 -5.48 -14.11 -2.36
CA ASN A 218 -6.80 -14.74 -2.44
C ASN A 218 -7.43 -14.73 -3.85
N LEU A 219 -6.75 -14.17 -4.87
CA LEU A 219 -7.26 -14.17 -6.25
C LEU A 219 -7.45 -15.57 -6.86
N ALA A 220 -6.78 -16.58 -6.31
CA ALA A 220 -6.92 -17.96 -6.75
C ALA A 220 -8.30 -18.59 -6.47
N GLU A 221 -9.18 -17.92 -5.70
CA GLU A 221 -10.51 -18.41 -5.33
C GLU A 221 -11.66 -17.85 -6.19
N THR A 222 -11.35 -16.98 -7.16
CA THR A 222 -12.38 -16.44 -8.06
C THR A 222 -12.80 -17.48 -9.09
N LYS A 223 -14.11 -17.75 -9.17
CA LYS A 223 -14.75 -18.62 -10.18
C LYS A 223 -14.84 -17.91 -11.53
N GLU A 224 -13.74 -17.40 -12.04
CA GLU A 224 -13.71 -16.74 -13.35
C GLU A 224 -13.44 -17.76 -14.49
N ALA A 225 -13.81 -17.37 -15.72
CA ALA A 225 -13.55 -18.19 -16.88
C ALA A 225 -12.03 -18.37 -17.11
N PRO A 226 -11.55 -19.53 -17.62
CA PRO A 226 -10.12 -19.80 -17.80
C PRO A 226 -9.36 -18.73 -18.59
N GLU A 227 -9.98 -18.15 -19.59
CA GLU A 227 -9.39 -17.09 -20.44
C GLU A 227 -9.12 -15.81 -19.63
N ARG A 228 -10.06 -15.44 -18.74
CA ARG A 228 -9.92 -14.27 -17.87
C ARG A 228 -8.90 -14.50 -16.75
N LEU A 229 -8.74 -15.72 -16.27
CA LEU A 229 -7.68 -16.08 -15.33
C LEU A 229 -6.29 -15.91 -15.98
N GLN A 230 -6.13 -16.30 -17.23
CA GLN A 230 -4.88 -16.16 -17.97
C GLN A 230 -4.52 -14.68 -18.20
N GLU A 231 -5.50 -13.86 -18.57
CA GLU A 231 -5.33 -12.40 -18.67
C GLU A 231 -4.94 -11.77 -17.33
N LEU A 232 -5.62 -12.12 -16.25
CA LEU A 232 -5.31 -11.62 -14.90
C LEU A 232 -3.92 -12.06 -14.43
N GLU A 233 -3.47 -13.27 -14.76
CA GLU A 233 -2.12 -13.73 -14.47
C GLU A 233 -1.07 -12.89 -15.19
N LEU A 234 -1.28 -12.57 -16.46
CA LEU A 234 -0.39 -11.70 -17.25
C LEU A 234 -0.34 -10.29 -16.66
N LEU A 235 -1.50 -9.68 -16.40
CA LEU A 235 -1.60 -8.34 -15.80
C LEU A 235 -0.94 -8.30 -14.41
N THR A 236 -1.14 -9.35 -13.62
CA THR A 236 -0.56 -9.47 -12.26
C THR A 236 0.95 -9.67 -12.31
N ALA A 237 1.46 -10.37 -13.31
CA ALA A 237 2.89 -10.63 -13.45
C ALA A 237 3.70 -9.35 -13.72
N SER A 238 3.14 -8.40 -14.45
CA SER A 238 3.79 -7.16 -14.88
C SER A 238 3.25 -5.89 -14.20
N TRP A 239 2.10 -5.99 -13.52
CA TRP A 239 1.33 -4.84 -13.05
C TRP A 239 0.94 -3.88 -14.18
N SER A 240 0.49 -4.45 -15.29
CA SER A 240 0.11 -3.72 -16.50
C SER A 240 -1.33 -3.18 -16.45
N ALA A 241 -1.73 -2.58 -15.34
CA ALA A 241 -3.02 -1.89 -15.18
C ALA A 241 -2.82 -0.46 -14.69
N PRO A 242 -3.69 0.48 -15.06
CA PRO A 242 -3.61 1.87 -14.59
C PRO A 242 -3.75 2.00 -13.07
N ILE A 243 -4.64 1.21 -12.46
CA ILE A 243 -4.86 1.21 -11.01
C ILE A 243 -4.55 -0.17 -10.47
N ILE A 244 -3.69 -0.21 -9.46
CA ILE A 244 -3.28 -1.45 -8.80
C ILE A 244 -3.67 -1.36 -7.34
N ILE A 245 -4.41 -2.37 -6.87
CA ILE A 245 -4.79 -2.51 -5.46
C ILE A 245 -4.08 -3.76 -4.94
N THR A 246 -3.20 -3.58 -3.97
CA THR A 246 -2.33 -4.67 -3.51
C THR A 246 -2.02 -4.55 -2.01
N THR A 247 -1.37 -5.56 -1.45
CA THR A 247 -0.92 -5.51 -0.06
C THR A 247 0.44 -4.82 0.07
N LEU A 248 0.70 -4.20 1.21
CA LEU A 248 2.03 -3.65 1.53
C LEU A 248 3.13 -4.72 1.38
N VAL A 249 2.81 -5.98 1.73
CA VAL A 249 3.74 -7.11 1.57
C VAL A 249 4.11 -7.33 0.10
N GLN A 250 3.15 -7.23 -0.82
CA GLN A 250 3.43 -7.38 -2.26
C GLN A 250 4.26 -6.22 -2.81
N LEU A 251 4.01 -4.99 -2.35
CA LEU A 251 4.84 -3.84 -2.69
C LEU A 251 6.30 -4.07 -2.23
N LEU A 252 6.49 -4.47 -0.97
CA LEU A 252 7.84 -4.77 -0.44
C LEU A 252 8.49 -5.98 -1.14
N ASN A 253 7.72 -7.01 -1.50
CA ASN A 253 8.22 -8.12 -2.32
C ASN A 253 8.68 -7.64 -3.70
N THR A 254 7.95 -6.72 -4.32
CA THR A 254 8.35 -6.09 -5.59
C THR A 254 9.69 -5.36 -5.45
N CYS A 255 9.96 -4.74 -4.30
CA CYS A 255 11.23 -4.06 -4.02
C CYS A 255 12.38 -5.01 -3.64
N PHE A 256 12.12 -6.13 -2.95
CA PHE A 256 13.18 -6.88 -2.26
C PHE A 256 13.24 -8.37 -2.58
N SER A 257 12.17 -8.99 -3.10
CA SER A 257 12.19 -10.44 -3.38
C SER A 257 13.11 -10.77 -4.55
N GLY A 258 13.88 -11.87 -4.43
CA GLY A 258 14.74 -12.40 -5.51
C GLY A 258 13.96 -13.17 -6.61
N ARG A 259 12.64 -13.30 -6.50
CA ARG A 259 11.83 -14.01 -7.49
C ARG A 259 11.67 -13.16 -8.76
N THR A 260 11.87 -13.75 -9.93
CA THR A 260 11.74 -13.08 -11.23
C THR A 260 10.39 -12.38 -11.39
N SER A 261 9.29 -13.03 -10.97
CA SER A 261 7.95 -12.44 -11.03
C SER A 261 7.79 -11.17 -10.16
N ALA A 262 8.53 -11.06 -9.06
CA ALA A 262 8.52 -9.86 -8.23
C ALA A 262 9.43 -8.77 -8.83
N ILE A 263 10.59 -9.16 -9.38
CA ILE A 263 11.51 -8.22 -10.05
C ILE A 263 10.80 -7.58 -11.25
N ARG A 264 10.12 -8.38 -12.06
CA ARG A 264 9.39 -7.93 -13.26
C ARG A 264 8.46 -6.75 -13.03
N ARG A 265 7.87 -6.63 -11.84
CA ARG A 265 6.91 -5.56 -11.48
C ARG A 265 7.53 -4.24 -11.09
N PHE A 266 8.85 -4.19 -10.81
CA PHE A 266 9.47 -3.01 -10.26
C PHE A 266 9.37 -1.77 -11.17
N HIS A 267 9.50 -1.94 -12.49
CA HIS A 267 9.36 -0.85 -13.47
C HIS A 267 7.99 -0.16 -13.40
N ALA A 268 6.94 -0.90 -13.03
CA ALA A 268 5.58 -0.36 -12.91
C ALA A 268 5.44 0.68 -11.78
N LEU A 269 6.40 0.74 -10.85
CA LEU A 269 6.42 1.76 -9.79
C LEU A 269 6.85 3.13 -10.34
N CYS A 270 7.65 3.18 -11.42
CA CYS A 270 8.20 4.43 -11.93
C CYS A 270 7.10 5.38 -12.43
N GLY A 271 7.19 6.65 -12.03
CA GLY A 271 6.24 7.68 -12.43
C GLY A 271 4.81 7.49 -11.89
N SER A 272 4.62 6.65 -10.87
CA SER A 272 3.31 6.36 -10.28
C SER A 272 2.99 7.24 -9.06
N VAL A 273 1.72 7.19 -8.63
CA VAL A 273 1.29 7.61 -7.29
C VAL A 273 1.08 6.37 -6.45
N ILE A 274 1.79 6.25 -5.32
CA ILE A 274 1.65 5.12 -4.40
C ILE A 274 1.00 5.61 -3.10
N VAL A 275 -0.18 5.11 -2.79
CA VAL A 275 -0.89 5.35 -1.54
C VAL A 275 -0.63 4.18 -0.60
N ILE A 276 0.02 4.44 0.53
CA ILE A 276 0.32 3.44 1.56
C ILE A 276 -0.61 3.67 2.74
N ASP A 277 -1.64 2.85 2.83
CA ASP A 277 -2.61 2.93 3.94
C ASP A 277 -2.07 2.20 5.18
N GLU A 278 -2.42 2.73 6.35
CA GLU A 278 -1.99 2.25 7.67
C GLU A 278 -0.46 2.06 7.78
N VAL A 279 0.29 3.08 7.37
CA VAL A 279 1.78 3.04 7.30
C VAL A 279 2.45 2.69 8.64
N GLN A 280 1.79 2.93 9.78
CA GLN A 280 2.29 2.54 11.10
C GLN A 280 2.41 1.02 11.30
N THR A 281 1.86 0.22 10.38
CA THR A 281 2.00 -1.25 10.41
C THR A 281 3.34 -1.75 9.89
N VAL A 282 4.16 -0.88 9.30
CA VAL A 282 5.54 -1.22 8.90
C VAL A 282 6.33 -1.63 10.13
N PRO A 283 6.85 -2.86 10.19
CA PRO A 283 7.59 -3.32 11.36
C PRO A 283 8.83 -2.45 11.63
N GLY A 284 9.11 -2.11 12.89
CA GLY A 284 10.24 -1.25 13.28
C GLY A 284 11.59 -1.68 12.67
N LYS A 285 11.86 -3.00 12.62
CA LYS A 285 13.07 -3.57 12.01
C LYS A 285 13.18 -3.38 10.49
N MET A 286 12.10 -3.00 9.82
CA MET A 286 12.06 -2.73 8.38
C MET A 286 12.07 -1.24 8.04
N LEU A 287 12.00 -0.36 9.02
CA LEU A 287 11.88 1.09 8.79
C LEU A 287 13.05 1.65 7.98
N THR A 288 14.27 1.21 8.27
CA THR A 288 15.46 1.59 7.49
C THR A 288 15.30 1.27 6.00
N LEU A 289 14.98 0.01 5.67
CA LEU A 289 14.78 -0.40 4.28
C LEU A 289 13.60 0.31 3.63
N PHE A 290 12.53 0.52 4.39
CA PHE A 290 11.35 1.25 3.94
C PHE A 290 11.71 2.70 3.58
N ASN A 291 12.37 3.44 4.47
CA ASN A 291 12.76 4.83 4.22
C ASN A 291 13.73 4.97 3.05
N LEU A 292 14.75 4.12 2.97
CA LEU A 292 15.68 4.11 1.83
C LEU A 292 14.93 3.83 0.51
N THR A 293 13.95 2.92 0.53
CA THR A 293 13.14 2.64 -0.66
C THR A 293 12.26 3.83 -1.03
N VAL A 294 11.61 4.46 -0.05
CA VAL A 294 10.81 5.68 -0.26
C VAL A 294 11.66 6.80 -0.85
N ASN A 295 12.88 7.00 -0.32
CA ASN A 295 13.82 7.98 -0.86
C ASN A 295 14.18 7.67 -2.32
N PHE A 296 14.52 6.42 -2.64
CA PHE A 296 14.83 6.02 -4.01
C PHE A 296 13.65 6.20 -4.97
N LEU A 297 12.47 5.73 -4.59
CA LEU A 297 11.27 5.83 -5.42
C LEU A 297 10.88 7.28 -5.68
N SER A 298 10.94 8.15 -4.67
CA SER A 298 10.54 9.55 -4.83
C SER A 298 11.57 10.39 -5.58
N GLU A 299 12.89 10.17 -5.34
CA GLU A 299 13.94 11.02 -5.90
C GLU A 299 14.45 10.53 -7.26
N ILE A 300 14.46 9.22 -7.48
CA ILE A 300 15.01 8.61 -8.71
C ILE A 300 13.91 8.15 -9.65
N CYS A 301 12.90 7.44 -9.16
CA CYS A 301 11.83 6.88 -9.99
C CYS A 301 10.68 7.86 -10.26
N GLY A 302 10.71 9.09 -9.73
CA GLY A 302 9.66 10.08 -9.93
C GLY A 302 8.30 9.71 -9.32
N VAL A 303 8.30 8.87 -8.30
CA VAL A 303 7.10 8.39 -7.62
C VAL A 303 6.60 9.44 -6.63
N THR A 304 5.29 9.66 -6.60
CA THR A 304 4.63 10.41 -5.53
C THR A 304 4.08 9.44 -4.50
N ILE A 305 4.49 9.55 -3.25
CA ILE A 305 4.11 8.63 -2.17
C ILE A 305 3.20 9.35 -1.18
N VAL A 306 2.05 8.76 -0.86
CA VAL A 306 1.10 9.26 0.14
C VAL A 306 1.06 8.28 1.30
N LEU A 307 1.55 8.71 2.47
CA LEU A 307 1.57 7.94 3.70
C LEU A 307 0.29 8.22 4.50
N CYS A 308 -0.66 7.29 4.48
CA CYS A 308 -1.94 7.42 5.17
C CYS A 308 -1.91 6.73 6.53
N SER A 309 -2.35 7.45 7.58
CA SER A 309 -2.49 6.89 8.93
C SER A 309 -3.34 7.83 9.81
N ALA A 310 -3.96 7.28 10.84
CA ALA A 310 -4.47 8.09 11.96
C ALA A 310 -3.35 8.43 12.98
N THR A 311 -2.28 7.61 13.02
CA THR A 311 -1.12 7.77 13.90
C THR A 311 0.15 7.59 13.08
N GLN A 312 0.80 8.70 12.72
CA GLN A 312 2.00 8.67 11.88
C GLN A 312 3.21 8.13 12.65
N PRO A 313 3.97 7.18 12.06
CA PRO A 313 5.27 6.81 12.61
C PRO A 313 6.27 7.96 12.43
N CYS A 314 7.21 8.09 13.38
CA CYS A 314 8.28 9.09 13.31
C CYS A 314 9.38 8.64 12.34
N LEU A 315 9.10 8.66 11.04
CA LEU A 315 10.03 8.24 9.98
C LEU A 315 11.25 9.17 9.83
N GLU A 316 11.19 10.34 10.45
CA GLU A 316 12.24 11.36 10.43
C GLU A 316 13.29 11.16 11.53
N VAL A 317 13.04 10.29 12.52
CA VAL A 317 13.87 10.11 13.73
C VAL A 317 14.46 8.70 13.80
N VAL A 318 14.80 8.12 12.66
CA VAL A 318 15.42 6.80 12.54
C VAL A 318 16.81 6.93 11.91
N ASP A 319 17.65 5.90 11.98
CA ASP A 319 19.03 5.90 11.49
C ASP A 319 19.16 6.36 10.03
N HIS A 320 18.18 5.99 9.19
CA HIS A 320 18.10 6.43 7.79
C HIS A 320 16.76 7.14 7.55
N PRO A 321 16.68 8.45 7.83
CA PRO A 321 15.42 9.20 7.73
C PRO A 321 14.98 9.42 6.28
N LEU A 322 13.74 9.86 6.12
CA LEU A 322 13.29 10.40 4.85
C LEU A 322 14.10 11.64 4.48
N ARG A 323 14.61 11.71 3.24
CA ARG A 323 15.47 12.82 2.77
C ARG A 323 14.69 14.12 2.61
N ARG A 324 13.43 14.02 2.19
CA ARG A 324 12.51 15.16 2.18
C ARG A 324 11.51 15.03 3.31
N GLN A 325 11.28 16.13 4.01
CA GLN A 325 10.18 16.19 4.96
C GLN A 325 8.85 15.97 4.23
N PRO A 326 8.05 14.98 4.64
CA PRO A 326 6.75 14.75 4.04
C PRO A 326 5.85 15.98 4.18
N VAL A 327 5.11 16.29 3.13
CA VAL A 327 4.15 17.41 3.13
C VAL A 327 2.83 16.93 3.72
N ASP A 328 2.35 17.60 4.78
CA ASP A 328 1.04 17.30 5.35
C ASP A 328 -0.08 17.79 4.41
N LEU A 329 -0.89 16.85 3.89
CA LEU A 329 -2.03 17.16 3.02
C LEU A 329 -3.14 17.89 3.77
N VAL A 330 -3.33 17.54 5.04
CA VAL A 330 -4.33 18.17 5.91
C VAL A 330 -3.61 18.72 7.13
N PRO A 331 -3.62 20.03 7.35
CA PRO A 331 -3.04 20.62 8.55
C PRO A 331 -3.69 20.04 9.82
N GLN A 332 -2.88 19.71 10.81
CA GLN A 332 -3.38 19.21 12.09
C GLN A 332 -4.07 20.35 12.86
N GLN A 333 -5.39 20.35 12.86
CA GLN A 333 -6.22 21.29 13.60
C GLN A 333 -6.99 20.54 14.68
N LYS A 334 -6.79 20.91 15.94
CA LYS A 334 -7.49 20.28 17.08
C LYS A 334 -9.01 20.28 16.90
N ALA A 335 -9.57 21.39 16.42
CA ALA A 335 -11.01 21.51 16.16
C ALA A 335 -11.53 20.46 15.16
N LEU A 336 -10.73 20.12 14.14
CA LEU A 336 -11.08 19.07 13.18
C LEU A 336 -11.08 17.68 13.84
N TRP A 337 -10.10 17.41 14.69
CA TRP A 337 -9.97 16.14 15.41
C TRP A 337 -11.10 15.96 16.43
N ASP A 338 -11.48 17.02 17.14
CA ASP A 338 -12.53 16.99 18.16
C ASP A 338 -13.91 16.60 17.55
N ILE A 339 -14.19 16.95 16.28
CA ILE A 339 -15.41 16.55 15.57
C ILE A 339 -15.52 15.02 15.42
N PHE A 340 -14.39 14.33 15.29
CA PHE A 340 -14.34 12.88 15.12
C PHE A 340 -14.18 12.12 16.44
N LYS A 341 -14.10 12.82 17.58
CA LYS A 341 -14.01 12.18 18.89
C LYS A 341 -15.32 11.46 19.19
N ARG A 342 -15.27 10.12 19.25
CA ARG A 342 -16.44 9.27 19.47
C ARG A 342 -16.36 8.47 20.76
N THR A 343 -15.19 8.38 21.37
CA THR A 343 -14.94 7.53 22.52
C THR A 343 -14.16 8.27 23.59
N ASP A 344 -14.46 7.95 24.83
CA ASP A 344 -13.65 8.33 25.99
C ASP A 344 -12.89 7.09 26.47
N ILE A 345 -11.58 7.19 26.52
CA ILE A 345 -10.68 6.12 26.96
C ILE A 345 -10.46 6.28 28.47
N GLN A 346 -10.71 5.20 29.20
CA GLN A 346 -10.50 5.14 30.66
C GLN A 346 -9.53 4.01 30.98
N ASN A 347 -8.57 4.28 31.84
CA ASN A 347 -7.72 3.23 32.39
C ASN A 347 -8.46 2.54 33.55
N ALA A 348 -8.83 1.27 33.36
CA ALA A 348 -9.52 0.47 34.36
C ALA A 348 -8.57 -0.22 35.37
N GLY A 349 -7.25 0.00 35.24
CA GLY A 349 -6.24 -0.64 36.10
C GLY A 349 -5.87 -2.07 35.65
N CYS A 350 -5.29 -2.85 36.54
CA CYS A 350 -4.88 -4.23 36.26
C CYS A 350 -5.94 -5.21 36.80
N ALA A 351 -6.26 -6.23 36.01
CA ALA A 351 -7.16 -7.30 36.41
C ALA A 351 -6.55 -8.66 36.03
N ARG A 352 -6.83 -9.70 36.82
CA ARG A 352 -6.47 -11.08 36.47
C ARG A 352 -7.47 -11.66 35.49
N LEU A 353 -7.05 -12.67 34.73
CA LEU A 353 -7.89 -13.31 33.72
C LEU A 353 -9.20 -13.89 34.30
N GLU A 354 -9.13 -14.40 35.54
CA GLU A 354 -10.27 -14.97 36.25
C GLU A 354 -11.31 -13.92 36.70
N GLU A 355 -10.89 -12.67 36.83
CA GLU A 355 -11.76 -11.53 37.21
C GLU A 355 -12.52 -10.96 36.01
N LEU A 356 -12.06 -11.24 34.78
CA LEU A 356 -12.62 -10.66 33.56
C LEU A 356 -14.10 -10.95 33.35
N PRO A 357 -14.63 -12.16 33.61
CA PRO A 357 -16.07 -12.42 33.46
C PRO A 357 -16.92 -11.47 34.33
N GLN A 358 -16.49 -11.17 35.54
CA GLN A 358 -17.20 -10.26 36.45
C GLN A 358 -17.15 -8.81 35.93
N ILE A 359 -15.98 -8.37 35.44
CA ILE A 359 -15.81 -7.05 34.82
C ILE A 359 -16.69 -6.90 33.58
N VAL A 360 -16.72 -7.92 32.73
CA VAL A 360 -17.55 -7.95 31.51
C VAL A 360 -19.04 -7.92 31.86
N MET A 361 -19.47 -8.71 32.83
CA MET A 361 -20.86 -8.71 33.27
C MET A 361 -21.28 -7.39 33.92
N GLY A 362 -20.37 -6.79 34.73
CA GLY A 362 -20.57 -5.46 35.29
C GLY A 362 -20.69 -4.37 34.19
N ALA A 363 -19.87 -4.43 33.15
CA ALA A 363 -19.96 -3.53 32.00
C ALA A 363 -21.26 -3.72 31.21
N LEU A 364 -21.70 -4.96 31.01
CA LEU A 364 -22.96 -5.30 30.34
C LEU A 364 -24.20 -4.83 31.08
N SER A 365 -24.14 -4.58 32.40
CA SER A 365 -25.26 -4.04 33.12
C SER A 365 -25.63 -2.63 32.66
N SER A 366 -24.69 -1.89 32.05
CA SER A 366 -24.81 -0.49 31.65
C SER A 366 -24.80 -0.29 30.11
N CYS A 367 -24.71 -1.37 29.32
CA CYS A 367 -24.74 -1.25 27.86
C CYS A 367 -25.38 -2.50 27.21
N ASP A 368 -25.87 -2.33 25.98
CA ASP A 368 -26.52 -3.40 25.20
C ASP A 368 -25.51 -4.14 24.32
N SER A 369 -24.36 -3.55 24.04
CA SER A 369 -23.31 -4.19 23.23
C SER A 369 -21.91 -3.90 23.76
N LEU A 370 -21.13 -4.96 23.94
CA LEU A 370 -19.79 -4.93 24.47
C LEU A 370 -18.83 -5.73 23.59
N LEU A 371 -17.72 -5.10 23.24
CA LEU A 371 -16.58 -5.77 22.62
C LEU A 371 -15.48 -5.98 23.68
N VAL A 372 -14.95 -7.18 23.73
CA VAL A 372 -13.79 -7.53 24.55
C VAL A 372 -12.64 -7.96 23.62
N VAL A 373 -11.54 -7.22 23.64
CA VAL A 373 -10.35 -7.52 22.83
C VAL A 373 -9.27 -8.09 23.70
N CYS A 374 -8.89 -9.34 23.43
CA CYS A 374 -7.85 -10.09 24.14
C CYS A 374 -6.56 -10.11 23.30
N ASN A 375 -5.40 -10.22 23.97
CA ASN A 375 -4.11 -10.29 23.28
C ASN A 375 -3.83 -11.65 22.66
N THR A 376 -4.30 -12.72 23.29
CA THR A 376 -4.04 -14.08 22.83
C THR A 376 -5.32 -14.83 22.48
N LYS A 377 -5.18 -15.81 21.58
CA LYS A 377 -6.29 -16.70 21.19
C LYS A 377 -6.79 -17.54 22.39
N LYS A 378 -5.89 -17.90 23.32
CA LYS A 378 -6.23 -18.68 24.51
C LYS A 378 -7.08 -17.87 25.48
N GLU A 379 -6.73 -16.62 25.74
CA GLU A 379 -7.53 -15.73 26.59
C GLU A 379 -8.92 -15.50 26.00
N ALA A 380 -8.99 -15.24 24.68
CA ALA A 380 -10.27 -15.03 24.00
C ALA A 380 -11.18 -16.29 24.06
N ALA A 381 -10.62 -17.48 23.85
CA ALA A 381 -11.38 -18.73 23.95
C ALA A 381 -11.86 -18.98 25.38
N PHE A 382 -10.96 -18.84 26.37
CA PHE A 382 -11.29 -19.02 27.77
C PHE A 382 -12.41 -18.08 28.24
N LEU A 383 -12.30 -16.80 27.92
CA LEU A 383 -13.31 -15.82 28.28
C LEU A 383 -14.65 -16.09 27.57
N PHE A 384 -14.62 -16.50 26.32
CA PHE A 384 -15.82 -16.86 25.56
C PHE A 384 -16.55 -18.04 26.19
N GLU A 385 -15.84 -19.11 26.58
CA GLU A 385 -16.42 -20.28 27.26
C GLU A 385 -17.11 -19.88 28.57
N LEU A 386 -16.47 -19.04 29.38
CA LEU A 386 -17.05 -18.57 30.65
C LEU A 386 -18.30 -17.70 30.45
N LEU A 387 -18.35 -16.93 29.37
CA LEU A 387 -19.49 -16.06 29.07
C LEU A 387 -20.67 -16.78 28.39
N GLN A 388 -20.49 -17.99 27.87
CA GLN A 388 -21.61 -18.78 27.30
C GLN A 388 -22.72 -19.10 28.32
N ALA A 389 -22.39 -19.18 29.60
CA ALA A 389 -23.36 -19.37 30.66
C ALA A 389 -24.16 -18.10 31.02
N ALA A 390 -23.75 -16.93 30.47
CA ALA A 390 -24.41 -15.66 30.74
C ALA A 390 -25.67 -15.48 29.87
N ASN A 391 -26.66 -14.77 30.41
CA ASN A 391 -27.89 -14.45 29.66
C ASN A 391 -27.64 -13.33 28.62
N CYS A 392 -26.73 -13.57 27.68
CA CYS A 392 -26.38 -12.67 26.60
C CYS A 392 -26.04 -13.45 25.33
N ARG A 393 -26.11 -12.81 24.17
CA ARG A 393 -25.69 -13.38 22.90
C ARG A 393 -24.19 -13.21 22.73
N CYS A 394 -23.44 -14.29 22.89
CA CYS A 394 -21.99 -14.27 22.79
C CYS A 394 -21.49 -14.64 21.41
N PHE A 395 -20.49 -13.90 20.93
CA PHE A 395 -19.75 -14.16 19.69
C PHE A 395 -18.26 -14.28 20.00
N HIS A 396 -17.57 -15.14 19.26
CA HIS A 396 -16.12 -15.28 19.33
C HIS A 396 -15.50 -15.05 17.97
N LEU A 397 -14.45 -14.22 17.90
CA LEU A 397 -13.67 -13.96 16.69
C LEU A 397 -12.19 -14.12 16.98
N SER A 398 -11.50 -14.95 16.22
CA SER A 398 -10.06 -15.10 16.35
C SER A 398 -9.40 -15.45 15.02
N ALA A 399 -8.09 -15.20 14.93
CA ALA A 399 -7.30 -15.56 13.76
C ALA A 399 -7.15 -17.09 13.56
N ALA A 400 -7.63 -17.93 14.50
CA ALA A 400 -7.68 -19.40 14.36
C ALA A 400 -8.87 -19.87 13.54
N MET A 401 -9.87 -19.01 13.29
CA MET A 401 -11.07 -19.37 12.52
C MET A 401 -10.74 -19.38 11.02
N CYS A 402 -11.31 -20.31 10.27
CA CYS A 402 -11.27 -20.28 8.81
C CYS A 402 -12.03 -19.04 8.27
N VAL A 403 -11.72 -18.63 7.06
CA VAL A 403 -12.26 -17.41 6.44
C VAL A 403 -13.80 -17.44 6.38
N GLN A 404 -14.37 -18.58 5.97
CA GLN A 404 -15.82 -18.75 5.85
C GLN A 404 -16.53 -18.59 7.20
N HIS A 405 -16.06 -19.31 8.23
CA HIS A 405 -16.63 -19.23 9.58
C HIS A 405 -16.53 -17.82 10.16
N ARG A 406 -15.42 -17.13 9.93
CA ARG A 406 -15.25 -15.73 10.36
C ARG A 406 -16.28 -14.81 9.67
N ARG A 407 -16.48 -14.97 8.37
CA ARG A 407 -17.46 -14.19 7.60
C ARG A 407 -18.88 -14.40 8.12
N GLU A 408 -19.27 -15.65 8.35
CA GLU A 408 -20.60 -16.00 8.89
C GLU A 408 -20.80 -15.43 10.30
N THR A 409 -19.78 -15.52 11.16
CA THR A 409 -19.82 -14.96 12.51
C THR A 409 -19.94 -13.45 12.50
N LEU A 410 -19.21 -12.75 11.61
CA LEU A 410 -19.30 -11.30 11.44
C LEU A 410 -20.67 -10.87 10.94
N GLN A 411 -21.26 -11.57 9.97
CA GLN A 411 -22.61 -11.29 9.48
C GLN A 411 -23.67 -11.49 10.57
N ALA A 412 -23.56 -12.58 11.34
CA ALA A 412 -24.46 -12.85 12.45
C ALA A 412 -24.32 -11.80 13.58
N LEU A 413 -23.12 -11.35 13.86
CA LEU A 413 -22.82 -10.29 14.84
C LEU A 413 -23.43 -8.97 14.38
N GLN A 414 -23.18 -8.56 13.14
CA GLN A 414 -23.73 -7.34 12.55
C GLN A 414 -25.25 -7.35 12.59
N SER A 415 -25.87 -8.45 12.16
CA SER A 415 -27.34 -8.62 12.22
C SER A 415 -27.89 -8.55 13.66
N ALA A 416 -27.09 -8.94 14.66
CA ALA A 416 -27.48 -8.83 16.05
C ALA A 416 -27.37 -7.38 16.58
N LEU A 417 -26.38 -6.63 16.09
CA LEU A 417 -26.15 -5.23 16.46
C LEU A 417 -27.11 -4.26 15.78
N ASP A 418 -27.59 -4.56 14.56
CA ASP A 418 -28.50 -3.71 13.80
C ASP A 418 -29.97 -3.75 14.31
N LYS A 419 -30.30 -4.68 15.20
CA LYS A 419 -31.63 -4.74 15.81
C LYS A 419 -31.88 -3.53 16.72
N PRO A 420 -33.10 -2.98 16.76
CA PRO A 420 -33.46 -1.93 17.71
C PRO A 420 -33.18 -2.34 19.16
N SER A 421 -32.76 -1.39 19.99
CA SER A 421 -32.35 -1.65 21.39
C SER A 421 -33.47 -2.30 22.22
N ALA A 422 -34.74 -1.98 21.93
CA ALA A 422 -35.90 -2.55 22.64
C ALA A 422 -36.09 -4.06 22.42
N ASP A 423 -35.67 -4.57 21.25
CA ASP A 423 -35.83 -5.98 20.85
C ASP A 423 -34.53 -6.76 20.89
N ARG A 424 -33.45 -6.10 21.32
CA ARG A 424 -32.10 -6.67 21.26
C ARG A 424 -31.71 -7.34 22.57
N GLN A 425 -31.42 -8.64 22.51
CA GLN A 425 -30.70 -9.31 23.56
C GLN A 425 -29.28 -8.69 23.65
N ARG A 426 -28.76 -8.51 24.85
CA ARG A 426 -27.40 -7.99 25.06
C ARG A 426 -26.38 -8.79 24.28
N VAL A 427 -25.50 -8.12 23.57
CA VAL A 427 -24.52 -8.71 22.67
C VAL A 427 -23.11 -8.52 23.24
N VAL A 428 -22.37 -9.61 23.38
CA VAL A 428 -20.93 -9.61 23.69
C VAL A 428 -20.16 -10.24 22.56
N CYS A 429 -19.10 -9.58 22.10
CA CYS A 429 -18.14 -10.17 21.20
C CYS A 429 -16.79 -10.26 21.91
N VAL A 430 -16.26 -11.47 22.06
CA VAL A 430 -14.89 -11.71 22.53
C VAL A 430 -14.01 -11.94 21.31
N SER A 431 -13.01 -11.12 21.13
CA SER A 431 -12.15 -11.17 19.95
C SER A 431 -10.68 -11.02 20.31
N THR A 432 -9.82 -11.52 19.42
CA THR A 432 -8.43 -11.07 19.35
C THR A 432 -8.36 -9.80 18.51
N GLN A 433 -7.15 -9.25 18.30
CA GLN A 433 -6.91 -8.07 17.46
C GLN A 433 -7.47 -8.18 16.03
N VAL A 434 -7.96 -9.34 15.61
CA VAL A 434 -8.55 -9.57 14.27
C VAL A 434 -9.75 -8.68 13.98
N ILE A 435 -10.43 -8.15 15.01
CA ILE A 435 -11.58 -7.24 14.85
C ILE A 435 -11.15 -5.78 14.70
N GLU A 436 -9.91 -5.42 15.03
CA GLU A 436 -9.44 -4.04 15.05
C GLU A 436 -9.24 -3.45 13.64
N ALA A 437 -9.11 -4.31 12.63
CA ALA A 437 -8.81 -3.88 11.28
C ALA A 437 -9.72 -4.57 10.24
N GLY A 438 -10.31 -3.77 9.35
CA GLY A 438 -11.14 -4.26 8.24
C GLY A 438 -12.53 -4.77 8.66
N VAL A 439 -13.03 -4.36 9.82
CA VAL A 439 -14.36 -4.70 10.31
C VAL A 439 -15.11 -3.42 10.69
N ASP A 440 -16.19 -3.11 9.97
CA ASP A 440 -17.03 -1.93 10.24
C ASP A 440 -18.21 -2.30 11.14
N ILE A 441 -17.92 -2.43 12.43
CA ILE A 441 -18.91 -2.77 13.48
C ILE A 441 -18.71 -1.81 14.65
N SER A 442 -19.82 -1.29 15.18
CA SER A 442 -19.82 -0.40 16.33
C SER A 442 -20.40 -1.07 17.57
N PHE A 443 -19.71 -0.90 18.70
CA PHE A 443 -20.18 -1.32 20.02
C PHE A 443 -20.34 -0.09 20.93
N GLN A 444 -21.28 -0.17 21.88
CA GLN A 444 -21.47 0.89 22.85
C GLN A 444 -20.29 0.99 23.84
N ARG A 445 -19.65 -0.14 24.11
CA ARG A 445 -18.47 -0.19 25.01
C ARG A 445 -17.45 -1.19 24.50
N VAL A 446 -16.19 -0.87 24.74
CA VAL A 446 -15.05 -1.76 24.41
C VAL A 446 -14.18 -1.91 25.65
N ILE A 447 -13.80 -3.14 25.96
CA ILE A 447 -12.77 -3.48 26.95
C ILE A 447 -11.60 -4.09 26.19
N ARG A 448 -10.42 -3.51 26.35
CA ARG A 448 -9.20 -4.03 25.75
C ARG A 448 -8.21 -4.41 26.83
N PHE A 449 -7.68 -5.61 26.74
CA PHE A 449 -6.55 -6.08 27.54
C PHE A 449 -5.26 -5.80 26.79
N SER A 450 -4.27 -5.26 27.50
CA SER A 450 -2.95 -4.92 26.95
C SER A 450 -1.83 -5.57 27.75
#